data_106fe3445c1d2bcb3116e470622d7920
#
_entry.id   106fe3445c1d2bcb3116e470622d7920
#
_cell.length_a   1.000
_cell.length_b   1.000
_cell.length_c   1.000
_cell.angle_alpha   90.00
_cell.angle_beta   90.00
_cell.angle_gamma   90.00
#
_symmetry.space_group_name_H-M   'P 1'
#
loop_
_entity.id
_entity.type
_entity.pdbx_description
1 polymer ?
#
loop_
_entity_poly.entity_id
_entity_poly.type
_entity_poly.pdbx_seq_one_letter_code
_entity_poly.pdbx_strand_id
1 'polypeptide(L)'
;MKRLFIYAAIAAAAIGSMTSCSDFLEVEPVGKMSEPDFLNQEGVSRLITGMYATLHNDSYFEGTLTNYAYGDVMGGSANKGSNFTDQPDFTSLETYTFAADNSYLSVKWKSCYNGVFFANNLINVAKQVETELTAVPGQSKDYFTETIAQARFFRAFWHFEVVKLFGAAVPYVNDEDVAANVNP
;
A
#
# COMPACT_ATOMS: atom_id res chain seq x y z
N MET A 1 18.19 60.21 18.93
CA MET A 1 16.87 59.91 18.33
C MET A 1 17.00 59.33 16.94
N LYS A 2 17.73 59.87 15.98
CA LYS A 2 17.86 59.34 14.61
C LYS A 2 18.35 57.88 14.53
N ARG A 3 19.28 57.45 15.36
CA ARG A 3 19.81 56.07 15.38
C ARG A 3 18.78 55.05 15.88
N LEU A 4 17.91 55.45 16.81
CA LEU A 4 16.84 54.57 17.32
C LEU A 4 15.78 54.25 16.25
N PHE A 5 15.45 55.26 15.43
CA PHE A 5 14.53 55.08 14.29
C PHE A 5 15.10 54.14 13.21
N ILE A 6 16.41 54.19 12.98
CA ILE A 6 17.06 53.28 12.00
C ILE A 6 17.02 51.85 12.51
N TYR A 7 17.30 51.60 13.78
CA TYR A 7 17.22 50.24 14.33
C TYR A 7 15.79 49.70 14.38
N ALA A 8 14.80 50.52 14.67
CA ALA A 8 13.40 50.17 14.63
C ALA A 8 12.93 49.83 13.20
N ALA A 9 13.38 50.58 12.20
CA ALA A 9 13.06 50.29 10.78
C ALA A 9 13.69 48.98 10.28
N ILE A 10 14.94 48.70 10.69
CA ILE A 10 15.63 47.45 10.34
C ILE A 10 14.95 46.26 11.03
N ALA A 11 14.55 46.37 12.28
CA ALA A 11 13.83 45.34 13.00
C ALA A 11 12.45 45.06 12.39
N ALA A 12 11.71 46.09 11.97
CA ALA A 12 10.43 45.93 11.28
C ALA A 12 10.56 45.26 9.89
N ALA A 13 11.61 45.57 9.14
CA ALA A 13 11.91 44.95 7.86
C ALA A 13 12.29 43.47 8.02
N ALA A 14 13.02 43.11 9.08
CA ALA A 14 13.40 41.73 9.37
C ALA A 14 12.20 40.86 9.79
N ILE A 15 11.20 41.41 10.46
CA ILE A 15 9.97 40.70 10.85
C ILE A 15 9.06 40.50 9.64
N GLY A 16 9.02 41.43 8.68
CA GLY A 16 8.21 41.34 7.46
C GLY A 16 8.72 40.30 6.46
N SER A 17 10.01 39.90 6.54
CA SER A 17 10.58 38.88 5.66
C SER A 17 10.37 37.41 6.13
N MET A 18 9.78 37.21 7.30
CA MET A 18 9.49 35.87 7.85
C MET A 18 8.11 35.30 7.46
N THR A 19 7.30 36.02 6.69
CA THR A 19 6.13 35.42 6.05
C THR A 19 6.59 34.57 4.85
N SER A 20 7.20 33.43 5.12
CA SER A 20 7.43 32.39 4.12
C SER A 20 6.06 31.92 3.69
N CYS A 21 5.73 32.06 2.42
CA CYS A 21 4.54 31.48 1.82
C CYS A 21 4.67 29.97 1.93
N SER A 22 4.03 29.34 2.91
CA SER A 22 3.94 27.88 3.03
C SER A 22 3.34 27.26 1.76
N ASP A 23 2.37 27.94 1.15
CA ASP A 23 1.70 27.52 -0.07
C ASP A 23 2.61 27.40 -1.29
N PHE A 24 3.75 28.10 -1.31
CA PHE A 24 4.71 28.00 -2.42
C PHE A 24 5.51 26.69 -2.41
N LEU A 25 5.63 26.05 -1.25
CA LEU A 25 6.35 24.79 -1.07
C LEU A 25 5.44 23.58 -1.14
N GLU A 26 4.13 23.76 -1.01
CA GLU A 26 3.13 22.70 -1.19
C GLU A 26 2.72 22.60 -2.67
N VAL A 27 3.64 22.08 -3.48
CA VAL A 27 3.34 21.74 -4.86
C VAL A 27 2.58 20.42 -4.86
N GLU A 28 1.30 20.46 -5.17
CA GLU A 28 0.54 19.23 -5.41
C GLU A 28 1.22 18.44 -6.55
N PRO A 29 1.60 17.19 -6.32
CA PRO A 29 2.31 16.40 -7.33
C PRO A 29 1.39 16.15 -8.51
N VAL A 30 1.72 16.69 -9.67
CA VAL A 30 0.96 16.51 -10.91
C VAL A 30 0.87 15.01 -11.23
N GLY A 31 -0.36 14.51 -11.40
CA GLY A 31 -0.63 13.12 -11.73
C GLY A 31 -0.67 12.16 -10.52
N LYS A 32 -0.57 12.67 -9.29
CA LYS A 32 -0.89 11.91 -8.08
C LYS A 32 -2.24 12.40 -7.52
N MET A 33 -3.05 11.47 -7.08
CA MET A 33 -4.28 11.79 -6.37
C MET A 33 -3.95 12.09 -4.92
N SER A 34 -4.52 13.15 -4.38
CA SER A 34 -4.46 13.49 -2.96
C SER A 34 -5.56 12.74 -2.18
N GLU A 35 -5.44 12.66 -0.86
CA GLU A 35 -6.42 11.98 -0.02
C GLU A 35 -7.87 12.48 -0.26
N PRO A 36 -8.15 13.79 -0.39
CA PRO A 36 -9.49 14.29 -0.72
C PRO A 36 -10.08 13.76 -2.04
N ASP A 37 -9.23 13.42 -3.02
CA ASP A 37 -9.68 12.92 -4.31
C ASP A 37 -10.33 11.53 -4.22
N PHE A 38 -10.03 10.80 -3.14
CA PHE A 38 -10.59 9.47 -2.88
C PHE A 38 -11.86 9.51 -2.03
N LEU A 39 -12.17 10.64 -1.37
CA LEU A 39 -13.31 10.77 -0.46
C LEU A 39 -14.62 11.03 -1.22
N ASN A 40 -14.86 10.25 -2.26
CA ASN A 40 -16.11 10.24 -3.02
C ASN A 40 -16.31 8.87 -3.69
N GLN A 41 -17.48 8.63 -4.25
CA GLN A 41 -17.81 7.33 -4.86
C GLN A 41 -16.89 6.97 -6.05
N GLU A 42 -16.46 7.94 -6.83
CA GLU A 42 -15.53 7.71 -7.94
C GLU A 42 -14.12 7.31 -7.41
N GLY A 43 -13.66 7.99 -6.37
CA GLY A 43 -12.40 7.64 -5.69
C GLY A 43 -12.43 6.23 -5.12
N VAL A 44 -13.52 5.84 -4.47
CA VAL A 44 -13.73 4.46 -4.00
C VAL A 44 -13.67 3.46 -5.16
N SER A 45 -14.30 3.76 -6.30
CA SER A 45 -14.24 2.92 -7.50
C SER A 45 -12.81 2.76 -8.03
N ARG A 46 -12.01 3.83 -8.00
CA ARG A 46 -10.59 3.79 -8.38
C ARG A 46 -9.76 2.95 -7.41
N LEU A 47 -10.04 3.04 -6.11
CA LEU A 47 -9.39 2.20 -5.10
C LEU A 47 -9.73 0.71 -5.26
N ILE A 48 -10.96 0.37 -5.64
CA ILE A 48 -11.33 -1.01 -6.03
C ILE A 48 -10.43 -1.48 -7.17
N THR A 49 -10.28 -0.68 -8.22
CA THR A 49 -9.43 -1.03 -9.36
C THR A 49 -7.96 -1.22 -8.91
N GLY A 50 -7.44 -0.33 -8.07
CA GLY A 50 -6.10 -0.45 -7.48
C GLY A 50 -5.92 -1.71 -6.65
N MET A 51 -6.93 -2.09 -5.86
CA MET A 51 -6.91 -3.33 -5.09
C MET A 51 -6.86 -4.57 -6.01
N TYR A 52 -7.67 -4.60 -7.07
CA TYR A 52 -7.60 -5.69 -8.06
C TYR A 52 -6.27 -5.71 -8.83
N ALA A 53 -5.67 -4.54 -9.08
CA ALA A 53 -4.38 -4.45 -9.73
C ALA A 53 -3.24 -5.10 -8.92
N THR A 54 -3.40 -5.25 -7.59
CA THR A 54 -2.43 -6.00 -6.77
C THR A 54 -2.33 -7.48 -7.13
N LEU A 55 -3.32 -8.03 -7.85
CA LEU A 55 -3.28 -9.39 -8.40
C LEU A 55 -2.41 -9.48 -9.66
N HIS A 56 -2.15 -8.35 -10.30
CA HIS A 56 -1.35 -8.31 -11.52
C HIS A 56 0.11 -8.56 -11.19
N ASN A 57 0.71 -9.38 -12.04
CA ASN A 57 2.09 -9.80 -11.90
C ASN A 57 2.96 -8.96 -12.86
N ASP A 58 3.45 -7.82 -12.40
CA ASP A 58 4.24 -6.89 -13.20
C ASP A 58 5.67 -7.37 -13.46
N SER A 59 6.14 -8.33 -12.69
CA SER A 59 7.51 -8.78 -12.75
C SER A 59 7.58 -10.27 -13.03
N TYR A 60 8.48 -10.64 -13.90
CA TYR A 60 8.76 -12.02 -14.29
C TYR A 60 9.07 -12.95 -13.09
N PHE A 61 9.58 -12.39 -12.02
CA PHE A 61 9.97 -13.12 -10.79
C PHE A 61 9.13 -12.76 -9.57
N GLU A 62 8.42 -11.65 -9.59
CA GLU A 62 7.75 -11.07 -8.42
C GLU A 62 6.27 -11.44 -8.34
N GLY A 63 5.81 -12.33 -9.20
CA GLY A 63 4.41 -12.70 -9.29
C GLY A 63 3.82 -13.18 -8.00
N THR A 64 3.02 -12.32 -7.42
CA THR A 64 2.36 -12.58 -6.15
C THR A 64 1.48 -13.83 -6.22
N LEU A 65 0.92 -14.10 -7.39
CA LEU A 65 0.02 -15.23 -7.61
C LEU A 65 0.69 -16.43 -8.28
N THR A 66 1.91 -16.27 -8.81
CA THR A 66 2.57 -17.42 -9.41
C THR A 66 2.95 -18.42 -8.33
N ASN A 67 2.44 -19.62 -8.48
CA ASN A 67 2.87 -20.75 -7.66
C ASN A 67 4.13 -21.45 -8.22
N TYR A 68 4.66 -20.98 -9.35
CA TYR A 68 5.80 -21.63 -9.98
C TYR A 68 7.01 -21.74 -9.03
N ALA A 69 7.47 -20.63 -8.46
CA ALA A 69 8.61 -20.66 -7.55
C ALA A 69 8.29 -21.38 -6.22
N TYR A 70 7.18 -20.99 -5.60
CA TYR A 70 6.87 -21.39 -4.22
C TYR A 70 6.05 -22.69 -4.13
N GLY A 71 5.32 -23.04 -5.14
CA GLY A 71 4.53 -24.27 -5.22
C GLY A 71 5.24 -25.34 -6.04
N ASP A 72 5.51 -25.07 -7.31
CA ASP A 72 6.00 -26.10 -8.22
C ASP A 72 7.48 -26.42 -8.02
N VAL A 73 8.34 -25.41 -7.94
CA VAL A 73 9.79 -25.63 -7.76
C VAL A 73 10.10 -26.08 -6.33
N MET A 74 9.64 -25.38 -5.33
CA MET A 74 9.80 -25.81 -3.93
C MET A 74 9.05 -27.11 -3.62
N GLY A 75 7.92 -27.37 -4.30
CA GLY A 75 7.17 -28.63 -4.18
C GLY A 75 7.79 -29.81 -4.92
N GLY A 76 8.85 -29.59 -5.72
CA GLY A 76 9.54 -30.63 -6.47
C GLY A 76 8.81 -31.14 -7.71
N SER A 77 7.73 -30.47 -8.14
CA SER A 77 7.00 -30.80 -9.37
C SER A 77 7.59 -30.17 -10.63
N ALA A 78 8.43 -29.14 -10.45
CA ALA A 78 9.17 -28.48 -11.52
C ALA A 78 10.59 -28.12 -11.07
N ASN A 79 11.47 -27.91 -12.04
CA ASN A 79 12.81 -27.40 -11.81
C ASN A 79 12.87 -25.93 -12.23
N LYS A 80 13.81 -25.17 -11.63
CA LYS A 80 14.11 -23.79 -12.04
C LYS A 80 14.44 -23.68 -13.54
N GLY A 81 15.06 -24.69 -14.13
CA GLY A 81 15.27 -24.84 -15.58
C GLY A 81 16.54 -24.21 -16.13
N SER A 82 17.32 -23.51 -15.33
CA SER A 82 18.62 -22.94 -15.72
C SER A 82 19.77 -23.64 -14.99
N ASN A 83 21.01 -23.14 -15.15
CA ASN A 83 22.14 -23.65 -14.38
C ASN A 83 22.13 -23.10 -12.94
N PHE A 84 22.87 -23.75 -12.04
CA PHE A 84 22.90 -23.40 -10.62
C PHE A 84 23.45 -22.00 -10.31
N THR A 85 24.22 -21.40 -11.21
CA THR A 85 24.78 -20.06 -11.01
C THR A 85 23.89 -18.94 -11.49
N ASP A 86 22.86 -19.27 -12.25
CA ASP A 86 21.84 -18.33 -12.67
C ASP A 86 20.79 -18.20 -11.57
N GLN A 87 20.46 -16.98 -11.16
CA GLN A 87 19.50 -16.70 -10.09
C GLN A 87 19.75 -17.54 -8.83
N PRO A 88 20.87 -17.29 -8.10
CA PRO A 88 21.25 -18.10 -6.95
C PRO A 88 20.18 -18.21 -5.86
N ASP A 89 19.42 -17.12 -5.62
CA ASP A 89 18.31 -17.11 -4.67
C ASP A 89 17.19 -18.09 -5.08
N PHE A 90 16.91 -18.18 -6.36
CA PHE A 90 15.93 -19.15 -6.85
C PHE A 90 16.46 -20.59 -6.77
N THR A 91 17.74 -20.80 -7.08
CA THR A 91 18.41 -22.09 -6.86
C THR A 91 18.32 -22.52 -5.41
N SER A 92 18.49 -21.59 -4.48
CA SER A 92 18.40 -21.89 -3.04
C SER A 92 17.00 -22.30 -2.60
N LEU A 93 15.94 -21.80 -3.25
CA LEU A 93 14.56 -22.29 -3.03
C LEU A 93 14.40 -23.73 -3.50
N GLU A 94 14.91 -24.07 -4.70
CA GLU A 94 14.86 -25.41 -5.27
C GLU A 94 15.60 -26.44 -4.41
N THR A 95 16.73 -26.04 -3.83
CA THR A 95 17.58 -26.91 -3.00
C THR A 95 17.30 -26.83 -1.50
N TYR A 96 16.35 -26.02 -1.08
CA TYR A 96 16.04 -25.75 0.35
C TYR A 96 17.25 -25.25 1.17
N THR A 97 18.15 -24.48 0.53
CA THR A 97 19.32 -23.88 1.17
C THR A 97 19.21 -22.38 1.35
N PHE A 98 17.99 -21.84 1.23
CA PHE A 98 17.73 -20.40 1.32
C PHE A 98 17.92 -19.87 2.74
N ALA A 99 18.40 -18.63 2.82
CA ALA A 99 18.47 -17.85 4.06
C ALA A 99 17.24 -16.91 4.19
N ALA A 100 17.10 -16.29 5.36
CA ALA A 100 15.98 -15.40 5.66
C ALA A 100 15.94 -14.12 4.79
N ASP A 101 17.08 -13.73 4.21
CA ASP A 101 17.24 -12.58 3.32
C ASP A 101 17.05 -12.92 1.83
N ASN A 102 16.59 -14.12 1.51
CA ASN A 102 16.29 -14.53 0.14
C ASN A 102 15.36 -13.53 -0.54
N SER A 103 15.77 -13.05 -1.72
CA SER A 103 15.05 -11.99 -2.44
C SER A 103 13.63 -12.38 -2.85
N TYR A 104 13.43 -13.62 -3.28
CA TYR A 104 12.10 -14.13 -3.65
C TYR A 104 11.14 -14.15 -2.46
N LEU A 105 11.60 -14.65 -1.30
CA LEU A 105 10.78 -14.66 -0.08
C LEU A 105 10.44 -13.24 0.36
N SER A 106 11.40 -12.32 0.30
CA SER A 106 11.21 -10.91 0.65
C SER A 106 10.19 -10.23 -0.27
N VAL A 107 10.25 -10.50 -1.57
CA VAL A 107 9.30 -9.96 -2.55
C VAL A 107 7.90 -10.51 -2.30
N LYS A 108 7.76 -11.83 -2.13
CA LYS A 108 6.44 -12.44 -1.85
C LYS A 108 5.80 -11.86 -0.59
N TRP A 109 6.59 -11.70 0.48
CA TRP A 109 6.13 -11.06 1.71
C TRP A 109 5.61 -9.65 1.47
N LYS A 110 6.45 -8.79 0.87
CA LYS A 110 6.10 -7.39 0.58
C LYS A 110 4.86 -7.28 -0.30
N SER A 111 4.77 -8.09 -1.36
CA SER A 111 3.64 -8.06 -2.29
C SER A 111 2.34 -8.45 -1.60
N CYS A 112 2.35 -9.49 -0.77
CA CYS A 112 1.15 -9.91 -0.04
C CYS A 112 0.69 -8.83 0.95
N TYR A 113 1.59 -8.27 1.76
CA TYR A 113 1.22 -7.21 2.70
C TYR A 113 0.85 -5.90 2.00
N ASN A 114 1.40 -5.62 0.82
CA ASN A 114 0.90 -4.53 -0.02
C ASN A 114 -0.55 -4.75 -0.43
N GLY A 115 -0.91 -5.97 -0.82
CA GLY A 115 -2.31 -6.33 -1.10
C GLY A 115 -3.22 -6.19 0.13
N VAL A 116 -2.76 -6.60 1.31
CA VAL A 116 -3.47 -6.37 2.60
C VAL A 116 -3.66 -4.88 2.86
N PHE A 117 -2.61 -4.06 2.63
CA PHE A 117 -2.67 -2.61 2.78
C PHE A 117 -3.72 -1.98 1.88
N PHE A 118 -3.73 -2.31 0.58
CA PHE A 118 -4.74 -1.79 -0.35
C PHE A 118 -6.17 -2.17 0.05
N ALA A 119 -6.38 -3.41 0.50
CA ALA A 119 -7.68 -3.87 0.97
C ALA A 119 -8.14 -3.10 2.23
N ASN A 120 -7.26 -2.91 3.20
CA ASN A 120 -7.56 -2.18 4.43
C ASN A 120 -7.81 -0.68 4.15
N ASN A 121 -7.01 -0.06 3.27
CA ASN A 121 -7.21 1.32 2.87
C ASN A 121 -8.57 1.52 2.19
N LEU A 122 -8.94 0.62 1.26
CA LEU A 122 -10.25 0.66 0.63
C LEU A 122 -11.40 0.54 1.65
N ILE A 123 -11.27 -0.34 2.66
CA ILE A 123 -12.27 -0.47 3.74
C ILE A 123 -12.42 0.85 4.49
N ASN A 124 -11.32 1.50 4.86
CA ASN A 124 -11.35 2.75 5.62
C ASN A 124 -11.98 3.88 4.81
N VAL A 125 -11.55 4.08 3.57
CA VAL A 125 -12.11 5.11 2.70
C VAL A 125 -13.58 4.83 2.39
N ALA A 126 -13.95 3.60 2.10
CA ALA A 126 -15.35 3.25 1.82
C ALA A 126 -16.27 3.49 3.02
N LYS A 127 -15.83 3.19 4.24
CA LYS A 127 -16.56 3.50 5.49
C LYS A 127 -16.75 5.01 5.69
N GLN A 128 -15.69 5.79 5.45
CA GLN A 128 -15.72 7.23 5.59
C GLN A 128 -16.71 7.84 4.58
N VAL A 129 -16.56 7.51 3.31
CA VAL A 129 -17.43 8.02 2.24
C VAL A 129 -18.89 7.57 2.44
N GLU A 130 -19.12 6.32 2.86
CA GLU A 130 -20.47 5.85 3.21
C GLU A 130 -21.10 6.74 4.27
N THR A 131 -20.35 7.05 5.34
CA THR A 131 -20.85 7.86 6.44
C THR A 131 -21.24 9.26 5.99
N GLU A 132 -20.44 9.88 5.14
CA GLU A 132 -20.68 11.22 4.59
C GLU A 132 -21.82 11.24 3.58
N LEU A 133 -21.87 10.29 2.64
CA LEU A 133 -22.88 10.24 1.58
C LEU A 133 -24.25 9.76 2.07
N THR A 134 -24.32 8.91 3.08
CA THR A 134 -25.61 8.47 3.63
C THR A 134 -26.38 9.59 4.36
N ALA A 135 -25.74 10.72 4.62
CA ALA A 135 -26.39 11.94 5.03
C ALA A 135 -27.19 12.61 3.88
N VAL A 136 -26.94 12.22 2.61
CA VAL A 136 -27.62 12.76 1.43
C VAL A 136 -28.79 11.86 1.04
N PRO A 137 -30.05 12.36 0.98
CA PRO A 137 -31.21 11.56 0.59
C PRO A 137 -31.06 10.96 -0.81
N GLY A 138 -31.34 9.65 -0.94
CA GLY A 138 -31.36 8.95 -2.24
C GLY A 138 -30.04 8.21 -2.60
N GLN A 139 -29.03 8.24 -1.75
CA GLN A 139 -27.81 7.44 -1.93
C GLN A 139 -28.03 6.01 -1.42
N SER A 140 -27.55 5.02 -2.18
CA SER A 140 -27.62 3.61 -1.80
C SER A 140 -26.42 3.20 -0.94
N LYS A 141 -26.70 2.54 0.18
CA LYS A 141 -25.67 1.92 1.03
C LYS A 141 -25.10 0.63 0.44
N ASP A 142 -25.82 0.00 -0.46
CA ASP A 142 -25.49 -1.35 -0.97
C ASP A 142 -24.13 -1.36 -1.65
N TYR A 143 -23.82 -0.31 -2.42
CA TYR A 143 -22.52 -0.17 -3.09
C TYR A 143 -21.33 -0.23 -2.11
N PHE A 144 -21.41 0.49 -0.99
CA PHE A 144 -20.32 0.51 0.00
C PHE A 144 -20.25 -0.81 0.77
N THR A 145 -21.41 -1.39 1.09
CA THR A 145 -21.47 -2.71 1.75
C THR A 145 -20.81 -3.78 0.88
N GLU A 146 -21.11 -3.83 -0.41
CA GLU A 146 -20.48 -4.74 -1.36
C GLU A 146 -18.99 -4.47 -1.53
N THR A 147 -18.58 -3.21 -1.62
CA THR A 147 -17.18 -2.80 -1.71
C THR A 147 -16.37 -3.28 -0.50
N ILE A 148 -16.89 -3.05 0.70
CA ILE A 148 -16.25 -3.47 1.95
C ILE A 148 -16.17 -5.00 2.02
N ALA A 149 -17.21 -5.71 1.58
CA ALA A 149 -17.21 -7.17 1.53
C ALA A 149 -16.12 -7.71 0.57
N GLN A 150 -15.99 -7.12 -0.62
CA GLN A 150 -14.92 -7.46 -1.57
C GLN A 150 -13.53 -7.19 -0.96
N ALA A 151 -13.34 -6.02 -0.34
CA ALA A 151 -12.06 -5.69 0.27
C ALA A 151 -11.68 -6.65 1.42
N ARG A 152 -12.65 -7.05 2.25
CA ARG A 152 -12.45 -8.07 3.30
C ARG A 152 -12.07 -9.43 2.72
N PHE A 153 -12.68 -9.82 1.59
CA PHE A 153 -12.30 -11.04 0.88
C PHE A 153 -10.85 -10.96 0.39
N PHE A 154 -10.45 -9.84 -0.24
CA PHE A 154 -9.08 -9.65 -0.70
C PHE A 154 -8.07 -9.65 0.45
N ARG A 155 -8.39 -9.01 1.56
CA ARG A 155 -7.56 -9.05 2.76
C ARG A 155 -7.34 -10.50 3.25
N ALA A 156 -8.39 -11.28 3.32
CA ALA A 156 -8.30 -12.69 3.72
C ALA A 156 -7.48 -13.51 2.70
N PHE A 157 -7.67 -13.25 1.41
CA PHE A 157 -6.90 -13.88 0.33
C PHE A 157 -5.40 -13.61 0.48
N TRP A 158 -4.99 -12.36 0.68
CA TRP A 158 -3.58 -12.02 0.83
C TRP A 158 -2.95 -12.59 2.11
N HIS A 159 -3.66 -12.56 3.24
CA HIS A 159 -3.20 -13.25 4.44
C HIS A 159 -3.05 -14.75 4.23
N PHE A 160 -3.97 -15.37 3.51
CA PHE A 160 -3.86 -16.78 3.17
C PHE A 160 -2.63 -17.07 2.31
N GLU A 161 -2.33 -16.21 1.32
CA GLU A 161 -1.13 -16.31 0.50
C GLU A 161 0.17 -16.26 1.34
N VAL A 162 0.21 -15.37 2.36
CA VAL A 162 1.33 -15.31 3.29
C VAL A 162 1.43 -16.58 4.13
N VAL A 163 0.32 -17.02 4.71
CA VAL A 163 0.28 -18.21 5.59
C VAL A 163 0.70 -19.48 4.85
N LYS A 164 0.35 -19.63 3.59
CA LYS A 164 0.75 -20.79 2.78
C LYS A 164 2.27 -20.97 2.71
N LEU A 165 3.01 -19.87 2.66
CA LEU A 165 4.46 -19.91 2.50
C LEU A 165 5.22 -19.76 3.84
N PHE A 166 4.77 -18.85 4.71
CA PHE A 166 5.48 -18.48 5.92
C PHE A 166 4.92 -19.11 7.20
N GLY A 167 3.81 -19.84 7.09
CA GLY A 167 3.17 -20.49 8.23
C GLY A 167 2.28 -19.55 9.05
N ALA A 168 1.72 -20.08 10.14
CA ALA A 168 0.68 -19.40 10.92
C ALA A 168 1.18 -18.28 11.84
N ALA A 169 2.49 -18.10 11.99
CA ALA A 169 3.08 -17.08 12.85
C ALA A 169 3.17 -15.68 12.21
N VAL A 170 2.57 -15.50 11.03
CA VAL A 170 2.56 -14.23 10.31
C VAL A 170 1.66 -13.20 10.99
N PRO A 171 2.01 -11.90 11.02
CA PRO A 171 1.17 -10.86 11.59
C PRO A 171 -0.17 -10.76 10.86
N TYR A 172 -1.27 -10.69 11.61
CA TYR A 172 -2.55 -10.30 11.07
C TYR A 172 -2.70 -8.79 11.14
N VAL A 173 -2.97 -8.15 10.01
CA VAL A 173 -3.14 -6.69 9.89
C VAL A 173 -4.54 -6.39 9.38
N ASN A 174 -5.29 -5.60 10.12
CA ASN A 174 -6.64 -5.19 9.77
C ASN A 174 -6.76 -3.70 9.42
N ASP A 175 -7.96 -3.24 9.12
CA ASP A 175 -8.23 -1.86 8.75
C ASP A 175 -8.01 -0.86 9.91
N GLU A 176 -8.16 -1.29 11.15
CA GLU A 176 -7.91 -0.47 12.34
C GLU A 176 -6.39 -0.24 12.54
N ASP A 177 -5.57 -1.27 12.30
CA ASP A 177 -4.11 -1.15 12.37
C ASP A 177 -3.57 -0.15 11.36
N VAL A 178 -4.10 -0.17 10.13
CA VAL A 178 -3.71 0.78 9.08
C VAL A 178 -4.14 2.21 9.43
N ALA A 179 -5.36 2.40 9.96
CA ALA A 179 -5.83 3.70 10.39
C ALA A 179 -4.99 4.28 11.56
N ALA A 180 -4.42 3.42 12.40
CA ALA A 180 -3.52 3.80 13.48
C ALA A 180 -2.06 4.00 13.03
N ASN A 181 -1.74 3.91 11.72
CA ASN A 181 -0.37 3.93 11.18
C ASN A 181 0.56 2.89 11.82
N VAL A 182 0.01 1.76 12.24
CA VAL A 182 0.82 0.66 12.75
C VAL A 182 1.45 -0.06 11.56
N ASN A 183 2.76 0.11 11.41
CA ASN A 183 3.54 -0.69 10.46
C ASN A 183 3.85 -2.05 11.13
N PRO A 184 3.47 -3.15 10.50
CA PRO A 184 3.78 -4.50 10.99
C PRO A 184 5.27 -4.84 10.87
#